data_3a7feebf1f215c1c39866b864766540d
#
_entry.id   3a7feebf1f215c1c39866b864766540d
#
_cell.length_a   1.000
_cell.length_b   1.000
_cell.length_c   1.000
_cell.angle_alpha   90.00
_cell.angle_beta   90.00
_cell.angle_gamma   90.00
#
_symmetry.space_group_name_H-M   'P 1'
#
loop_
_entity.id
_entity.type
_entity.pdbx_description
1 polymer ?
#
loop_
_entity_poly.entity_id
_entity_poly.type
_entity_poly.pdbx_seq_one_letter_code
_entity_poly.pdbx_strand_id
1 'polypeptide(L)'
;FRGFTAARLLIAAQAYGLAGLAGIPQENFTDGPCAGGIVFLVEGDTLKQTLLLNMIQYPPDNDQFTLRSAQDAPAWEMADPLMPNRVQPLGYLDYLTWQNRRILFIPESSEDGVVVKNMTVAPGLRLDPLPLDPMKNYRKDDKLGFIATSFSENRVLWRDSASLFAFKPDMLGKARPPATFDWLNWLIREVGVPDKHTVYRTLSLGIAKKQAKVFFFREGRSL
;
A
#
# COMPACT_ATOMS: atom_id res chain seq x y z
N PHE A 1 -6.46 -1.89 -24.81
CA PHE A 1 -7.04 -0.98 -23.80
C PHE A 1 -6.87 0.47 -24.25
N ARG A 2 -7.86 1.34 -24.00
CA ARG A 2 -7.69 2.80 -24.15
C ARG A 2 -6.66 3.30 -23.14
N GLY A 3 -5.97 4.41 -23.44
CA GLY A 3 -4.87 4.93 -22.63
C GLY A 3 -5.19 5.10 -21.14
N PHE A 4 -6.38 5.64 -20.81
CA PHE A 4 -6.80 5.80 -19.41
C PHE A 4 -7.02 4.45 -18.67
N THR A 5 -7.49 3.43 -19.38
CA THR A 5 -7.63 2.08 -18.79
C THR A 5 -6.26 1.45 -18.58
N ALA A 6 -5.33 1.61 -19.52
CA ALA A 6 -3.97 1.14 -19.39
C ALA A 6 -3.26 1.81 -18.19
N ALA A 7 -3.43 3.12 -17.97
CA ALA A 7 -2.88 3.82 -16.83
C ALA A 7 -3.41 3.29 -15.48
N ARG A 8 -4.71 3.03 -15.37
CA ARG A 8 -5.30 2.42 -14.15
C ARG A 8 -4.77 1.02 -13.90
N LEU A 9 -4.65 0.20 -14.95
CA LEU A 9 -4.10 -1.15 -14.85
C LEU A 9 -2.62 -1.14 -14.48
N LEU A 10 -1.86 -0.13 -14.91
CA LEU A 10 -0.47 0.06 -14.49
C LEU A 10 -0.36 0.26 -12.97
N ILE A 11 -1.17 1.18 -12.42
CA ILE A 11 -1.20 1.43 -10.97
C ILE A 11 -1.61 0.16 -10.21
N ALA A 12 -2.65 -0.53 -10.68
CA ALA A 12 -3.09 -1.78 -10.07
C ALA A 12 -2.01 -2.88 -10.12
N ALA A 13 -1.28 -2.99 -11.24
CA ALA A 13 -0.20 -3.95 -11.39
C ALA A 13 0.99 -3.64 -10.45
N GLN A 14 1.32 -2.37 -10.22
CA GLN A 14 2.34 -1.97 -9.25
C GLN A 14 1.87 -2.24 -7.81
N ALA A 15 0.63 -1.91 -7.48
CA ALA A 15 0.10 -2.04 -6.13
C ALA A 15 -0.16 -3.50 -5.71
N TYR A 16 -0.72 -4.31 -6.59
CA TYR A 16 -1.21 -5.67 -6.31
C TYR A 16 -0.43 -6.80 -7.00
N GLY A 17 0.62 -6.49 -7.71
CA GLY A 17 1.41 -7.52 -8.36
C GLY A 17 2.01 -8.51 -7.36
N LEU A 18 2.00 -9.79 -7.69
CA LEU A 18 2.51 -10.86 -6.82
C LEU A 18 3.98 -11.18 -7.09
N ALA A 19 4.69 -11.58 -6.05
CA ALA A 19 6.01 -12.19 -6.19
C ALA A 19 5.93 -13.46 -7.03
N GLY A 20 6.99 -13.76 -7.78
CA GLY A 20 7.07 -14.95 -8.60
C GLY A 20 8.29 -14.98 -9.49
N LEU A 21 8.47 -16.10 -10.17
CA LEU A 21 9.57 -16.28 -11.13
C LEU A 21 9.35 -15.39 -12.36
N ALA A 22 10.38 -14.67 -12.75
CA ALA A 22 10.34 -13.81 -13.95
C ALA A 22 10.83 -14.53 -15.22
N GLY A 23 11.44 -15.70 -15.08
CA GLY A 23 12.14 -16.37 -16.18
C GLY A 23 13.44 -15.70 -16.58
N ILE A 24 13.90 -14.72 -15.79
CA ILE A 24 15.17 -14.01 -15.99
C ILE A 24 16.15 -14.53 -14.93
N PRO A 25 17.37 -14.92 -15.30
CA PRO A 25 18.36 -15.39 -14.33
C PRO A 25 18.61 -14.36 -13.23
N GLN A 26 18.58 -14.81 -11.96
CA GLN A 26 18.83 -14.01 -10.75
C GLN A 26 17.81 -12.90 -10.47
N GLU A 27 16.77 -12.73 -11.28
CA GLU A 27 15.73 -11.75 -11.08
C GLU A 27 14.36 -12.42 -10.85
N ASN A 28 13.62 -11.96 -9.86
CA ASN A 28 12.26 -12.40 -9.56
C ASN A 28 11.35 -11.19 -9.30
N PHE A 29 10.08 -11.37 -9.60
CA PHE A 29 9.07 -10.39 -9.19
C PHE A 29 8.94 -10.37 -7.67
N THR A 30 8.78 -9.18 -7.11
CA THR A 30 8.44 -8.96 -5.69
C THR A 30 6.97 -8.60 -5.55
N ASP A 31 6.42 -8.76 -4.35
CA ASP A 31 5.05 -8.33 -4.06
C ASP A 31 4.92 -6.81 -4.17
N GLY A 32 3.83 -6.37 -4.73
CA GLY A 32 3.43 -4.97 -4.68
C GLY A 32 3.01 -4.55 -3.26
N PRO A 33 3.02 -3.25 -2.95
CA PRO A 33 2.70 -2.75 -1.60
C PRO A 33 1.39 -3.28 -1.02
N CYS A 34 0.34 -3.41 -1.84
CA CYS A 34 -0.97 -3.88 -1.41
C CYS A 34 -1.14 -5.41 -1.46
N ALA A 35 -0.18 -6.15 -1.99
CA ALA A 35 -0.23 -7.61 -2.07
C ALA A 35 0.18 -8.32 -0.78
N GLY A 36 0.89 -7.64 0.11
CA GLY A 36 1.46 -8.19 1.34
C GLY A 36 0.74 -7.72 2.60
N GLY A 37 -0.56 -7.93 2.74
CA GLY A 37 -1.31 -7.57 3.93
C GLY A 37 -2.66 -6.95 3.63
N ILE A 38 -3.39 -6.58 4.68
CA ILE A 38 -4.67 -5.88 4.58
C ILE A 38 -4.40 -4.38 4.71
N VAL A 39 -4.87 -3.61 3.74
CA VAL A 39 -4.87 -2.14 3.75
C VAL A 39 -6.18 -1.66 4.38
N PHE A 40 -6.10 -0.76 5.34
CA PHE A 40 -7.22 -0.17 6.04
C PHE A 40 -7.36 1.30 5.65
N LEU A 41 -8.56 1.68 5.24
CA LEU A 41 -8.91 3.05 4.89
C LEU A 41 -10.14 3.48 5.70
N VAL A 42 -10.21 4.75 6.03
CA VAL A 42 -11.41 5.37 6.59
C VAL A 42 -12.28 5.84 5.43
N GLU A 43 -13.51 5.36 5.35
CA GLU A 43 -14.47 5.71 4.30
C GLU A 43 -15.28 6.95 4.72
N GLY A 44 -15.25 7.99 3.91
CA GLY A 44 -16.11 9.17 4.03
C GLY A 44 -17.31 9.08 3.08
N ASP A 45 -18.24 10.02 3.20
CA ASP A 45 -19.46 10.06 2.37
C ASP A 45 -19.17 10.39 0.90
N THR A 46 -18.02 11.00 0.63
CA THR A 46 -17.55 11.35 -0.72
C THR A 46 -16.11 10.88 -0.93
N LEU A 47 -15.71 10.72 -2.19
CA LEU A 47 -14.31 10.41 -2.52
C LEU A 47 -13.36 11.46 -1.94
N LYS A 48 -13.70 12.75 -2.04
CA LYS A 48 -12.90 13.85 -1.47
C LYS A 48 -12.71 13.66 0.04
N GLN A 49 -13.78 13.37 0.76
CA GLN A 49 -13.72 13.15 2.20
C GLN A 49 -12.89 11.90 2.53
N THR A 50 -13.10 10.81 1.82
CA THR A 50 -12.29 9.60 1.96
C THR A 50 -10.80 9.88 1.77
N LEU A 51 -10.42 10.62 0.73
CA LEU A 51 -9.02 10.97 0.49
C LEU A 51 -8.44 11.82 1.64
N LEU A 52 -9.16 12.85 2.08
CA LEU A 52 -8.72 13.72 3.19
C LEU A 52 -8.58 12.98 4.52
N LEU A 53 -9.50 12.05 4.84
CA LEU A 53 -9.44 11.24 6.05
C LEU A 53 -8.24 10.28 6.07
N ASN A 54 -7.68 9.94 4.93
CA ASN A 54 -6.53 9.04 4.80
C ASN A 54 -5.22 9.76 4.40
N MET A 55 -5.21 11.09 4.33
CA MET A 55 -4.01 11.89 4.12
C MET A 55 -3.24 12.06 5.42
N ILE A 56 -2.60 10.99 5.86
CA ILE A 56 -1.85 10.93 7.11
C ILE A 56 -0.73 11.96 7.09
N GLN A 57 -0.67 12.79 8.12
CA GLN A 57 0.50 13.62 8.37
C GLN A 57 1.52 12.82 9.18
N TYR A 58 2.70 12.67 8.65
CA TYR A 58 3.78 11.93 9.30
C TYR A 58 4.59 12.87 10.18
N PRO A 59 4.66 12.62 11.49
CA PRO A 59 5.53 13.41 12.36
C PRO A 59 7.00 13.16 12.03
N PRO A 60 7.85 14.21 12.10
CA PRO A 60 9.27 14.11 11.77
C PRO A 60 10.02 12.99 12.50
N ASP A 61 9.63 12.77 13.76
CA ASP A 61 10.36 11.90 14.68
C ASP A 61 9.96 10.42 14.57
N ASN A 62 8.87 10.11 13.86
CA ASN A 62 8.35 8.76 13.68
C ASN A 62 8.41 8.29 12.22
N ASP A 63 9.09 9.04 11.35
CA ASP A 63 9.19 8.69 9.95
C ASP A 63 10.18 7.52 9.78
N GLN A 64 9.66 6.38 9.36
CA GLN A 64 10.49 5.23 9.02
C GLN A 64 11.34 5.48 7.75
N PHE A 65 10.96 6.46 6.95
CA PHE A 65 11.74 6.93 5.81
C PHE A 65 12.58 8.10 6.29
N THR A 66 13.85 7.86 6.53
CA THR A 66 14.82 8.79 7.09
C THR A 66 15.02 10.07 6.27
N LEU A 67 14.43 10.14 5.10
CA LEU A 67 14.62 11.23 4.17
C LEU A 67 13.29 11.94 3.90
N ARG A 68 13.00 12.94 4.70
CA ARG A 68 12.20 14.09 4.27
C ARG A 68 13.07 14.96 3.36
N SER A 69 13.60 14.36 2.33
CA SER A 69 14.44 15.15 1.46
C SER A 69 13.53 15.92 0.51
N ALA A 70 14.00 17.11 0.14
CA ALA A 70 13.53 17.81 -1.05
C ALA A 70 13.60 16.93 -2.33
N GLN A 71 14.04 15.69 -2.20
CA GLN A 71 14.18 14.68 -3.23
C GLN A 71 13.06 13.62 -3.19
N ASP A 72 12.16 13.63 -2.17
CA ASP A 72 11.00 12.74 -2.17
C ASP A 72 10.02 13.19 -3.25
N ALA A 73 9.95 12.40 -4.30
CA ALA A 73 9.11 12.65 -5.46
C ALA A 73 8.47 11.35 -5.94
N PRO A 74 7.30 11.42 -6.58
CA PRO A 74 6.73 10.24 -7.20
C PRO A 74 7.63 9.75 -8.35
N ALA A 75 7.60 8.45 -8.62
CA ALA A 75 8.51 7.81 -9.59
C ALA A 75 8.51 8.48 -10.98
N TRP A 76 7.39 9.05 -11.41
CA TRP A 76 7.27 9.73 -12.71
C TRP A 76 7.89 11.13 -12.75
N GLU A 77 8.29 11.70 -11.62
CA GLU A 77 9.01 12.97 -11.51
C GLU A 77 10.50 12.78 -11.24
N MET A 78 10.92 11.55 -10.97
CA MET A 78 12.34 11.23 -10.77
C MET A 78 13.07 11.13 -12.10
N ALA A 79 14.33 11.60 -12.13
CA ALA A 79 15.19 11.46 -13.31
C ALA A 79 15.48 9.99 -13.66
N ASP A 80 15.69 9.15 -12.65
CA ASP A 80 15.88 7.70 -12.79
C ASP A 80 15.20 6.96 -11.63
N PRO A 81 13.90 6.64 -11.76
CA PRO A 81 13.16 5.91 -10.71
C PRO A 81 13.64 4.48 -10.54
N LEU A 82 14.34 3.92 -11.52
CA LEU A 82 14.79 2.53 -11.56
C LEU A 82 16.32 2.40 -11.36
N MET A 83 16.95 3.39 -10.72
CA MET A 83 18.38 3.36 -10.42
C MET A 83 18.80 2.01 -9.83
N PRO A 84 19.81 1.33 -10.40
CA PRO A 84 20.27 0.04 -9.94
C PRO A 84 20.67 0.05 -8.46
N ASN A 85 20.39 -1.04 -7.75
CA ASN A 85 20.69 -1.25 -6.34
C ASN A 85 19.96 -0.34 -5.35
N ARG A 86 18.98 0.44 -5.78
CA ARG A 86 18.10 1.16 -4.88
C ARG A 86 17.12 0.19 -4.22
N VAL A 87 17.21 0.06 -2.90
CA VAL A 87 16.40 -0.91 -2.10
C VAL A 87 15.51 -0.22 -1.08
N GLN A 88 15.68 1.10 -0.89
CA GLN A 88 14.88 1.90 0.03
C GLN A 88 14.27 3.10 -0.69
N PRO A 89 13.04 3.49 -0.37
CA PRO A 89 12.44 4.71 -0.88
C PRO A 89 13.05 5.95 -0.22
N LEU A 90 13.04 7.05 -0.95
CA LEU A 90 13.50 8.35 -0.46
C LEU A 90 12.52 9.01 0.50
N GLY A 91 11.25 8.64 0.42
CA GLY A 91 10.18 9.13 1.26
C GLY A 91 8.84 8.46 0.90
N TYR A 92 7.74 9.06 1.32
CA TYR A 92 6.41 8.49 1.12
C TYR A 92 5.92 8.54 -0.32
N LEU A 93 6.20 9.61 -1.07
CA LEU A 93 5.78 9.72 -2.46
C LEU A 93 6.48 8.66 -3.31
N ASP A 94 7.77 8.47 -3.07
CA ASP A 94 8.54 7.41 -3.69
C ASP A 94 8.03 6.02 -3.28
N TYR A 95 7.74 5.79 -2.00
CA TYR A 95 7.17 4.52 -1.52
C TYR A 95 5.83 4.19 -2.18
N LEU A 96 4.91 5.15 -2.20
CA LEU A 96 3.57 4.95 -2.77
C LEU A 96 3.60 4.72 -4.29
N THR A 97 4.67 5.14 -4.94
CA THR A 97 4.86 4.99 -6.40
C THR A 97 6.02 4.05 -6.76
N TRP A 98 6.45 3.21 -5.80
CA TRP A 98 7.57 2.29 -5.93
C TRP A 98 7.44 1.36 -7.12
N GLN A 99 8.47 1.35 -7.97
CA GLN A 99 8.49 0.61 -9.23
C GLN A 99 8.95 -0.84 -9.00
N ASN A 100 8.11 -1.68 -8.41
CA ASN A 100 8.42 -3.10 -8.21
C ASN A 100 8.34 -3.93 -9.51
N ARG A 101 7.83 -3.31 -10.58
CA ARG A 101 7.79 -3.85 -11.95
C ARG A 101 8.22 -2.80 -12.95
N ARG A 102 8.98 -3.21 -13.93
CA ARG A 102 9.25 -2.42 -15.13
C ARG A 102 8.18 -2.80 -16.14
N ILE A 103 7.30 -1.86 -16.46
CA ILE A 103 6.20 -2.08 -17.41
C ILE A 103 6.35 -1.06 -18.52
N LEU A 104 6.57 -1.56 -19.74
CA LEU A 104 6.61 -0.76 -20.95
C LEU A 104 5.37 -1.03 -21.78
N PHE A 105 4.52 -0.04 -21.94
CA PHE A 105 3.40 -0.11 -22.87
C PHE A 105 3.86 0.15 -24.31
N ILE A 106 3.27 -0.58 -25.24
CA ILE A 106 3.48 -0.40 -26.69
C ILE A 106 2.18 0.22 -27.23
N PRO A 107 2.14 1.56 -27.38
CA PRO A 107 0.96 2.25 -27.88
C PRO A 107 0.84 2.10 -29.40
N GLU A 108 -0.39 2.02 -29.88
CA GLU A 108 -0.73 2.02 -31.29
C GLU A 108 -1.83 3.06 -31.55
N SER A 109 -1.80 3.69 -32.73
CA SER A 109 -2.87 4.55 -33.19
C SER A 109 -4.05 3.72 -33.70
N SER A 110 -5.28 4.12 -33.34
CA SER A 110 -6.52 3.53 -33.83
C SER A 110 -7.50 4.63 -34.19
N GLU A 111 -8.60 4.29 -34.83
CA GLU A 111 -9.69 5.25 -35.17
C GLU A 111 -10.25 5.95 -33.92
N ASP A 112 -10.27 5.24 -32.79
CA ASP A 112 -10.73 5.74 -31.48
C ASP A 112 -9.63 6.47 -30.64
N GLY A 113 -8.47 6.75 -31.23
CA GLY A 113 -7.32 7.36 -30.56
C GLY A 113 -6.24 6.33 -30.20
N VAL A 114 -5.38 6.67 -29.23
CA VAL A 114 -4.28 5.81 -28.80
C VAL A 114 -4.78 4.65 -27.96
N VAL A 115 -4.39 3.44 -28.33
CA VAL A 115 -4.68 2.18 -27.62
C VAL A 115 -3.39 1.45 -27.26
N VAL A 116 -3.40 0.73 -26.14
CA VAL A 116 -2.32 -0.18 -25.75
C VAL A 116 -2.78 -1.61 -26.01
N LYS A 117 -2.13 -2.29 -26.96
CA LYS A 117 -2.42 -3.69 -27.28
C LYS A 117 -1.41 -4.63 -26.64
N ASN A 118 -0.17 -4.21 -26.54
CA ASN A 118 0.93 -5.00 -26.06
C ASN A 118 1.67 -4.29 -24.93
N MET A 119 2.33 -5.07 -24.06
CA MET A 119 3.22 -4.57 -23.03
C MET A 119 4.37 -5.55 -22.80
N THR A 120 5.51 -5.01 -22.36
CA THR A 120 6.62 -5.79 -21.83
C THR A 120 6.69 -5.58 -20.33
N VAL A 121 6.86 -6.67 -19.59
CA VAL A 121 6.95 -6.64 -18.12
C VAL A 121 8.22 -7.34 -17.68
N ALA A 122 8.98 -6.70 -16.78
CA ALA A 122 10.17 -7.24 -16.15
C ALA A 122 10.17 -6.93 -14.65
N PRO A 123 10.99 -7.62 -13.83
CA PRO A 123 11.21 -7.25 -12.45
C PRO A 123 11.71 -5.81 -12.31
N GLY A 124 11.21 -5.12 -11.30
CA GLY A 124 11.64 -3.78 -10.95
C GLY A 124 12.53 -3.76 -9.71
N LEU A 125 12.38 -2.74 -8.88
CA LEU A 125 13.15 -2.58 -7.67
C LEU A 125 12.59 -3.44 -6.53
N ARG A 126 13.46 -4.00 -5.72
CA ARG A 126 13.13 -4.73 -4.51
C ARG A 126 13.24 -3.82 -3.29
N LEU A 127 12.26 -3.85 -2.40
CA LEU A 127 12.36 -3.23 -1.08
C LEU A 127 13.09 -4.17 -0.10
N ASP A 128 14.13 -3.69 0.56
CA ASP A 128 14.88 -4.47 1.54
C ASP A 128 15.53 -3.55 2.60
N PRO A 129 15.11 -3.58 3.87
CA PRO A 129 13.94 -4.28 4.39
C PRO A 129 12.62 -3.69 3.90
N LEU A 130 11.53 -4.48 4.01
CA LEU A 130 10.20 -3.98 3.73
C LEU A 130 9.81 -2.89 4.76
N PRO A 131 9.40 -1.69 4.33
CA PRO A 131 8.94 -0.67 5.24
C PRO A 131 7.59 -1.06 5.88
N LEU A 132 7.31 -0.50 7.06
CA LEU A 132 6.02 -0.63 7.70
C LEU A 132 5.03 0.34 7.03
N ASP A 133 4.10 -0.21 6.27
CA ASP A 133 3.08 0.57 5.59
C ASP A 133 2.10 1.18 6.61
N PRO A 134 1.86 2.49 6.57
CA PRO A 134 1.01 3.17 7.54
C PRO A 134 -0.47 2.78 7.47
N MET A 135 -0.90 2.21 6.35
CA MET A 135 -2.29 1.77 6.15
C MET A 135 -2.50 0.30 6.53
N LYS A 136 -1.48 -0.37 7.04
CA LYS A 136 -1.56 -1.77 7.43
C LYS A 136 -1.53 -1.97 8.94
N ASN A 137 -2.11 -3.08 9.36
CA ASN A 137 -2.02 -3.58 10.72
C ASN A 137 -0.91 -4.63 10.83
N TYR A 138 -0.08 -4.53 11.87
CA TYR A 138 1.02 -5.44 12.11
C TYR A 138 0.92 -6.09 13.48
N ARG A 139 1.36 -7.33 13.56
CA ARG A 139 1.62 -8.05 14.80
C ARG A 139 3.09 -8.40 14.89
N LYS A 140 3.62 -8.40 16.10
CA LYS A 140 5.00 -8.82 16.33
C LYS A 140 5.09 -10.34 16.32
N ASP A 141 6.02 -10.82 15.54
CA ASP A 141 6.50 -12.21 15.56
C ASP A 141 7.88 -12.24 16.19
N ASP A 142 8.16 -13.26 17.02
CA ASP A 142 9.42 -13.33 17.79
C ASP A 142 10.65 -13.54 16.89
N LYS A 143 10.46 -14.09 15.69
CA LYS A 143 11.57 -14.39 14.75
C LYS A 143 11.65 -13.41 13.60
N LEU A 144 10.50 -12.96 13.09
CA LEU A 144 10.40 -12.18 11.86
C LEU A 144 10.13 -10.69 12.10
N GLY A 145 9.96 -10.26 13.35
CA GLY A 145 9.62 -8.91 13.67
C GLY A 145 8.15 -8.58 13.39
N PHE A 146 7.85 -7.40 12.84
CA PHE A 146 6.47 -7.03 12.54
C PHE A 146 5.99 -7.63 11.23
N ILE A 147 4.91 -8.41 11.30
CA ILE A 147 4.28 -9.07 10.15
C ILE A 147 2.90 -8.44 9.92
N ALA A 148 2.64 -8.03 8.68
CA ALA A 148 1.34 -7.50 8.29
C ALA A 148 0.24 -8.57 8.42
N THR A 149 -0.90 -8.17 8.99
CA THR A 149 -2.10 -9.00 9.04
C THR A 149 -2.63 -9.23 7.63
N SER A 150 -2.97 -10.46 7.29
CA SER A 150 -3.50 -10.85 5.98
C SER A 150 -4.82 -11.59 6.12
N PHE A 151 -5.64 -11.51 5.08
CA PHE A 151 -6.85 -12.32 5.00
C PHE A 151 -6.50 -13.81 4.91
N SER A 152 -7.32 -14.62 5.58
CA SER A 152 -7.32 -16.07 5.41
C SER A 152 -8.76 -16.54 5.19
N GLU A 153 -8.91 -17.72 4.58
CA GLU A 153 -10.20 -18.27 4.20
C GLU A 153 -11.12 -18.47 5.41
N ASN A 154 -10.56 -18.94 6.51
CA ASN A 154 -11.29 -19.35 7.71
C ASN A 154 -11.23 -18.33 8.85
N ARG A 155 -10.70 -17.12 8.60
CA ARG A 155 -10.53 -16.12 9.63
C ARG A 155 -11.25 -14.83 9.27
N VAL A 156 -12.14 -14.43 10.14
CA VAL A 156 -12.85 -13.15 10.03
C VAL A 156 -12.05 -12.02 10.68
N LEU A 157 -12.12 -10.84 10.11
CA LEU A 157 -11.28 -9.69 10.47
C LEU A 157 -11.41 -9.27 11.95
N TRP A 158 -12.60 -9.39 12.55
CA TRP A 158 -12.84 -9.01 13.94
C TRP A 158 -11.97 -9.78 14.96
N ARG A 159 -11.46 -10.96 14.60
CA ARG A 159 -10.51 -11.71 15.46
C ARG A 159 -9.17 -11.00 15.62
N ASP A 160 -8.85 -10.06 14.75
CA ASP A 160 -7.64 -9.25 14.83
C ASP A 160 -7.90 -7.89 15.50
N SER A 161 -9.11 -7.65 16.06
CA SER A 161 -9.51 -6.39 16.69
C SER A 161 -8.55 -5.93 17.79
N ALA A 162 -8.01 -6.85 18.58
CA ALA A 162 -7.03 -6.54 19.61
C ALA A 162 -5.77 -5.88 19.07
N SER A 163 -5.31 -6.27 17.87
CA SER A 163 -4.16 -5.64 17.22
C SER A 163 -4.54 -4.40 16.41
N LEU A 164 -5.76 -4.35 15.88
CA LEU A 164 -6.28 -3.18 15.15
C LEU A 164 -6.48 -1.96 16.07
N PHE A 165 -6.84 -2.20 17.33
CA PHE A 165 -7.11 -1.16 18.32
C PHE A 165 -6.10 -1.15 19.47
N ALA A 166 -4.86 -1.57 19.19
CA ALA A 166 -3.75 -1.61 20.16
C ALA A 166 -3.13 -0.22 20.39
N PHE A 167 -3.95 0.77 20.81
CA PHE A 167 -3.50 2.14 21.04
C PHE A 167 -2.82 2.35 22.41
N LYS A 168 -2.86 1.36 23.30
CA LYS A 168 -2.22 1.44 24.62
C LYS A 168 -0.73 1.19 24.50
N PRO A 169 0.11 1.91 25.26
CA PRO A 169 1.57 1.79 25.20
C PRO A 169 2.11 0.39 25.46
N ASP A 170 1.47 -0.39 26.32
CA ASP A 170 1.85 -1.78 26.63
C ASP A 170 1.57 -2.76 25.47
N MET A 171 0.69 -2.38 24.55
CA MET A 171 0.35 -3.17 23.38
C MET A 171 1.16 -2.78 22.13
N LEU A 172 1.66 -1.55 22.04
CA LEU A 172 2.44 -1.06 20.88
C LEU A 172 3.71 -1.87 20.62
N GLY A 173 4.27 -2.49 21.66
CA GLY A 173 5.39 -3.43 21.51
C GLY A 173 5.03 -4.78 20.86
N LYS A 174 3.74 -5.14 20.82
CA LYS A 174 3.24 -6.43 20.33
C LYS A 174 2.46 -6.32 19.02
N ALA A 175 1.88 -5.15 18.76
CA ALA A 175 1.10 -4.85 17.57
C ALA A 175 1.30 -3.39 17.15
N ARG A 176 1.09 -3.11 15.87
CA ARG A 176 1.02 -1.75 15.33
C ARG A 176 -0.27 -1.61 14.54
N PRO A 177 -1.24 -0.84 15.05
CA PRO A 177 -2.45 -0.53 14.32
C PRO A 177 -2.16 0.31 13.08
N PRO A 178 -3.10 0.38 12.10
CA PRO A 178 -2.95 1.30 10.98
C PRO A 178 -2.86 2.75 11.47
N ALA A 179 -1.86 3.48 11.00
CA ALA A 179 -1.69 4.89 11.35
C ALA A 179 -2.84 5.78 10.87
N THR A 180 -3.64 5.32 9.92
CA THR A 180 -4.90 5.96 9.52
C THR A 180 -5.88 6.12 10.66
N PHE A 181 -5.90 5.20 11.63
CA PHE A 181 -6.78 5.28 12.80
C PHE A 181 -6.27 6.29 13.83
N ASP A 182 -4.97 6.36 14.05
CA ASP A 182 -4.36 7.39 14.89
C ASP A 182 -4.57 8.78 14.28
N TRP A 183 -4.42 8.89 12.96
CA TRP A 183 -4.69 10.11 12.22
C TRP A 183 -6.15 10.57 12.36
N LEU A 184 -7.11 9.68 12.21
CA LEU A 184 -8.52 9.98 12.42
C LEU A 184 -8.78 10.47 13.85
N ASN A 185 -8.21 9.81 14.84
CA ASN A 185 -8.28 10.22 16.24
C ASN A 185 -7.72 11.63 16.46
N TRP A 186 -6.57 11.93 15.84
CA TRP A 186 -5.95 13.24 15.89
C TRP A 186 -6.84 14.31 15.24
N LEU A 187 -7.40 14.06 14.07
CA LEU A 187 -8.32 14.96 13.38
C LEU A 187 -9.54 15.29 14.25
N ILE A 188 -10.13 14.29 14.89
CA ILE A 188 -11.27 14.48 15.78
C ILE A 188 -10.91 15.35 17.00
N ARG A 189 -9.76 15.11 17.61
CA ARG A 189 -9.36 15.77 18.85
C ARG A 189 -8.83 17.18 18.63
N GLU A 190 -7.98 17.39 17.64
CA GLU A 190 -7.23 18.64 17.46
C GLU A 190 -7.88 19.56 16.43
N VAL A 191 -8.56 19.00 15.44
CA VAL A 191 -9.22 19.80 14.37
C VAL A 191 -10.73 19.91 14.59
N GLY A 192 -11.31 19.00 15.38
CA GLY A 192 -12.76 18.95 15.62
C GLY A 192 -13.56 18.50 14.40
N VAL A 193 -12.89 18.00 13.38
CA VAL A 193 -13.49 17.46 12.16
C VAL A 193 -12.85 16.11 11.88
N PRO A 194 -13.62 15.12 11.75
CA PRO A 194 -15.09 15.01 11.81
C PRO A 194 -15.66 15.10 13.24
N ASP A 195 -16.95 15.28 13.37
CA ASP A 195 -17.61 15.33 14.69
C ASP A 195 -17.34 14.03 15.47
N LYS A 196 -17.02 14.15 16.76
CA LYS A 196 -16.74 13.02 17.67
C LYS A 196 -17.88 11.99 17.78
N HIS A 197 -19.09 12.35 17.39
CA HIS A 197 -20.26 11.46 17.37
C HIS A 197 -20.46 10.79 16.01
N THR A 198 -19.68 11.14 15.00
CA THR A 198 -19.79 10.52 13.68
C THR A 198 -19.16 9.13 13.72
N VAL A 199 -19.92 8.15 13.27
CA VAL A 199 -19.44 6.77 13.08
C VAL A 199 -18.85 6.66 11.69
N TYR A 200 -17.57 6.34 11.61
CA TYR A 200 -16.86 6.16 10.35
C TYR A 200 -16.82 4.70 9.94
N ARG A 201 -17.06 4.46 8.66
CA ARG A 201 -16.84 3.13 8.09
C ARG A 201 -15.37 2.91 7.81
N THR A 202 -14.93 1.70 8.06
CA THR A 202 -13.59 1.25 7.70
C THR A 202 -13.68 0.34 6.50
N LEU A 203 -12.92 0.64 5.48
CA LEU A 203 -12.73 -0.21 4.31
C LEU A 203 -11.43 -1.01 4.49
N SER A 204 -11.53 -2.32 4.42
CA SER A 204 -10.38 -3.23 4.46
C SER A 204 -10.23 -3.94 3.12
N LEU A 205 -9.08 -3.79 2.49
CA LEU A 205 -8.77 -4.33 1.18
C LEU A 205 -7.55 -5.24 1.26
N GLY A 206 -7.61 -6.39 0.64
CA GLY A 206 -6.44 -7.27 0.60
C GLY A 206 -6.62 -8.49 -0.30
N ILE A 207 -5.48 -9.11 -0.57
CA ILE A 207 -5.40 -10.34 -1.34
C ILE A 207 -4.97 -11.46 -0.41
N ALA A 208 -5.75 -12.54 -0.36
CA ALA A 208 -5.27 -13.79 0.18
C ALA A 208 -4.55 -14.55 -0.93
N LYS A 209 -3.31 -14.91 -0.67
CA LYS A 209 -2.47 -15.62 -1.62
C LYS A 209 -1.97 -16.94 -1.03
N LYS A 210 -1.79 -17.92 -1.89
CA LYS A 210 -1.10 -19.16 -1.57
C LYS A 210 0.05 -19.30 -2.57
N GLN A 211 1.28 -19.18 -2.08
CA GLN A 211 2.48 -19.03 -2.91
C GLN A 211 2.35 -17.80 -3.84
N ALA A 212 2.64 -17.94 -5.13
CA ALA A 212 2.56 -16.89 -6.15
C ALA A 212 1.17 -16.78 -6.83
N LYS A 213 0.13 -17.38 -6.25
CA LYS A 213 -1.22 -17.37 -6.83
C LYS A 213 -2.19 -16.61 -5.94
N VAL A 214 -3.02 -15.77 -6.52
CA VAL A 214 -4.17 -15.18 -5.86
C VAL A 214 -5.16 -16.30 -5.56
N PHE A 215 -5.54 -16.41 -4.29
CA PHE A 215 -6.57 -17.34 -3.87
C PHE A 215 -7.93 -16.65 -3.88
N PHE A 216 -8.01 -15.46 -3.28
CA PHE A 216 -9.16 -14.57 -3.39
C PHE A 216 -8.75 -13.13 -3.09
N PHE A 217 -9.53 -12.19 -3.61
CA PHE A 217 -9.54 -10.80 -3.21
C PHE A 217 -10.71 -10.59 -2.23
N ARG A 218 -10.48 -9.84 -1.15
CA ARG A 218 -11.54 -9.51 -0.20
C ARG A 218 -11.59 -8.02 0.04
N GLU A 219 -12.79 -7.49 -0.02
CA GLU A 219 -13.19 -6.20 0.49
C GLU A 219 -14.08 -6.42 1.71
N GLY A 220 -13.79 -5.73 2.79
CA GLY A 220 -14.62 -5.73 3.99
C GLY A 220 -14.96 -4.29 4.38
N ARG A 221 -16.22 -4.06 4.74
CA ARG A 221 -16.67 -2.80 5.33
C ARG A 221 -17.18 -3.08 6.72
N SER A 222 -16.72 -2.29 7.69
CA SER A 222 -17.19 -2.36 9.08
C SER A 222 -17.50 -0.96 9.60
N LEU A 223 -18.47 -0.88 10.47
CA LEU A 223 -18.78 0.31 11.27
C LEU A 223 -17.84 0.37 12.46
#